data_08e3109189f94231137417c709f85ecf
#
_entry.id   08e3109189f94231137417c709f85ecf
#
_cell.length_a   1.000
_cell.length_b   1.000
_cell.length_c   1.000
_cell.angle_alpha   90.00
_cell.angle_beta   90.00
_cell.angle_gamma   90.00
#
_symmetry.space_group_name_H-M   'P 1'
#
loop_
_entity.id
_entity.type
_entity.pdbx_description
1 polymer ?
#
loop_
_entity_poly.entity_id
_entity_poly.type
_entity_poly.pdbx_seq_one_letter_code
_entity_poly.pdbx_strand_id
1 'polypeptide(L)'
;MRIGILTHHYVKNYGAFLQMKGMYETLQRLYPEAEVRVINYVNQKHWRRNIIHILHFRPGVDTLSTYVEKIRQLRTFTKYERSIPRTRSVKTAKEIIDLKLDLIVLGSDEIWNLCGSGYHPLKFGTGLENQRTIAYAPSVGAVTEETAVPEDVFSGLKHLDRISGRDVESLKFVERACGRKAEKMLDPTFLYNFDMDIERENIKPKPYRYILIYDLSLIHISEPTRRS
;
A
#
# COMPACT_ATOMS: atom_id res chain seq x y z
N MET A 1 22.88 -1.73 -8.13
CA MET A 1 21.64 -0.97 -8.40
C MET A 1 20.89 -0.75 -7.10
N ARG A 2 20.36 0.47 -6.87
CA ARG A 2 19.56 0.80 -5.67
C ARG A 2 18.12 1.08 -6.09
N ILE A 3 17.18 0.33 -5.53
CA ILE A 3 15.74 0.43 -5.85
C ILE A 3 14.98 0.90 -4.62
N GLY A 4 14.17 1.93 -4.79
CA GLY A 4 13.29 2.46 -3.74
C GLY A 4 11.81 2.16 -4.03
N ILE A 5 11.09 1.63 -3.06
CA ILE A 5 9.63 1.39 -3.15
C ILE A 5 8.91 2.47 -2.35
N LEU A 6 8.04 3.25 -3.00
CA LEU A 6 7.21 4.26 -2.35
C LEU A 6 5.75 3.78 -2.30
N THR A 7 5.30 3.38 -1.11
CA THR A 7 3.95 2.86 -0.86
C THR A 7 3.44 3.25 0.54
N HIS A 8 2.24 2.80 0.92
CA HIS A 8 1.64 3.01 2.24
C HIS A 8 2.23 2.08 3.32
N HIS A 9 3.55 1.96 3.41
CA HIS A 9 4.27 1.06 4.32
C HIS A 9 3.99 1.29 5.83
N TYR A 10 3.41 2.42 6.19
CA TYR A 10 3.14 2.82 7.58
C TYR A 10 1.68 2.57 8.02
N VAL A 11 0.83 2.12 7.11
CA VAL A 11 -0.58 1.83 7.40
C VAL A 11 -0.70 0.44 8.01
N LYS A 12 -1.35 0.37 9.18
CA LYS A 12 -1.55 -0.89 9.91
C LYS A 12 -2.72 -1.68 9.34
N ASN A 13 -2.52 -2.22 8.14
CA ASN A 13 -3.48 -3.00 7.37
C ASN A 13 -2.76 -4.20 6.75
N TYR A 14 -3.38 -5.38 6.79
CA TYR A 14 -2.79 -6.61 6.26
C TYR A 14 -2.49 -6.51 4.76
N GLY A 15 -3.43 -5.99 3.97
CA GLY A 15 -3.24 -5.80 2.54
C GLY A 15 -2.08 -4.85 2.23
N ALA A 16 -2.00 -3.71 2.92
CA ALA A 16 -0.90 -2.76 2.77
C ALA A 16 0.47 -3.37 3.10
N PHE A 17 0.53 -4.23 4.12
CA PHE A 17 1.75 -4.94 4.48
C PHE A 17 2.12 -6.01 3.45
N LEU A 18 1.16 -6.87 3.07
CA LEU A 18 1.42 -8.00 2.18
C LEU A 18 1.81 -7.54 0.77
N GLN A 19 1.16 -6.50 0.22
CA GLN A 19 1.54 -5.95 -1.08
C GLN A 19 2.95 -5.33 -1.06
N MET A 20 3.31 -4.62 0.01
CA MET A 20 4.65 -4.06 0.18
C MET A 20 5.70 -5.18 0.26
N LYS A 21 5.44 -6.23 1.05
CA LYS A 21 6.32 -7.38 1.18
C LYS A 21 6.44 -8.13 -0.15
N GLY A 22 5.33 -8.41 -0.82
CA GLY A 22 5.32 -9.07 -2.12
C GLY A 22 6.14 -8.30 -3.17
N MET A 23 6.02 -6.97 -3.19
CA MET A 23 6.84 -6.11 -4.05
C MET A 23 8.34 -6.20 -3.70
N TYR A 24 8.66 -6.07 -2.42
CA TYR A 24 10.05 -6.15 -1.95
C TYR A 24 10.71 -7.48 -2.32
N GLU A 25 10.07 -8.60 -1.99
CA GLU A 25 10.61 -9.94 -2.24
C GLU A 25 10.71 -10.25 -3.76
N THR A 26 9.73 -9.78 -4.54
CA THR A 26 9.75 -9.92 -5.99
C THR A 26 10.91 -9.15 -6.62
N LEU A 27 11.13 -7.90 -6.23
CA LEU A 27 12.25 -7.10 -6.72
C LEU A 27 13.59 -7.67 -6.29
N GLN A 28 13.71 -8.15 -5.05
CA GLN A 28 14.92 -8.78 -4.54
C GLN A 28 15.26 -10.08 -5.32
N ARG A 29 14.22 -10.86 -5.68
CA ARG A 29 14.38 -12.07 -6.50
C ARG A 29 14.76 -11.76 -7.95
N LEU A 30 14.15 -10.72 -8.56
CA LEU A 30 14.45 -10.32 -9.94
C LEU A 30 15.82 -9.65 -10.08
N TYR A 31 16.26 -8.97 -9.04
CA TYR A 31 17.53 -8.24 -9.00
C TYR A 31 18.33 -8.60 -7.74
N PRO A 32 18.91 -9.82 -7.68
CA PRO A 32 19.58 -10.31 -6.46
C PRO A 32 20.72 -9.41 -5.98
N GLU A 33 21.42 -8.74 -6.91
CA GLU A 33 22.53 -7.82 -6.62
C GLU A 33 22.07 -6.38 -6.33
N ALA A 34 20.75 -6.14 -6.34
CA ALA A 34 20.25 -4.81 -6.06
C ALA A 34 19.99 -4.60 -4.56
N GLU A 35 20.29 -3.42 -4.10
CA GLU A 35 19.85 -2.94 -2.79
C GLU A 35 18.40 -2.44 -2.89
N VAL A 36 17.43 -3.26 -2.50
CA VAL A 36 16.02 -2.89 -2.49
C VAL A 36 15.64 -2.35 -1.11
N ARG A 37 15.02 -1.18 -1.05
CA ARG A 37 14.54 -0.56 0.20
C ARG A 37 13.18 0.09 0.03
N VAL A 38 12.38 0.05 1.07
CA VAL A 38 11.16 0.87 1.14
C VAL A 38 11.53 2.30 1.50
N ILE A 39 11.08 3.27 0.70
CA ILE A 39 11.31 4.70 0.96
C ILE A 39 10.50 5.08 2.20
N ASN A 40 11.21 5.50 3.25
CA ASN A 40 10.60 5.82 4.55
C ASN A 40 9.96 7.22 4.53
N TYR A 41 8.96 7.37 3.66
CA TYR A 41 8.08 8.54 3.58
C TYR A 41 6.78 8.27 4.32
N VAL A 42 6.47 9.04 5.37
CA VAL A 42 5.27 8.90 6.19
C VAL A 42 4.41 10.15 6.07
N ASN A 43 3.20 10.02 5.49
CA ASN A 43 2.19 11.07 5.60
C ASN A 43 1.64 11.07 7.03
N GLN A 44 2.07 12.05 7.84
CA GLN A 44 1.76 12.14 9.27
C GLN A 44 0.26 12.24 9.55
N LYS A 45 -0.50 12.95 8.71
CA LYS A 45 -1.96 13.09 8.84
C LYS A 45 -2.64 11.73 8.67
N HIS A 46 -2.24 10.99 7.65
CA HIS A 46 -2.77 9.66 7.37
C HIS A 46 -2.39 8.64 8.46
N TRP A 47 -1.12 8.63 8.86
CA TRP A 47 -0.63 7.77 9.93
C TRP A 47 -1.40 8.00 11.24
N ARG A 48 -1.53 9.25 11.68
CA ARG A 48 -2.28 9.59 12.91
C ARG A 48 -3.72 9.14 12.83
N ARG A 49 -4.40 9.39 11.69
CA ARG A 49 -5.79 8.95 11.47
C ARG A 49 -5.92 7.43 11.54
N ASN A 50 -5.00 6.68 10.92
CA ASN A 50 -5.00 5.22 10.97
C ASN A 50 -4.83 4.69 12.40
N ILE A 51 -3.87 5.23 13.17
CA ILE A 51 -3.67 4.82 14.57
C ILE A 51 -4.87 5.16 15.45
N ILE A 52 -5.42 6.38 15.32
CA ILE A 52 -6.62 6.78 16.07
C ILE A 52 -7.79 5.84 15.75
N HIS A 53 -8.00 5.51 14.48
CA HIS A 53 -9.06 4.61 14.06
C HIS A 53 -8.94 3.21 14.69
N ILE A 54 -7.74 2.63 14.73
CA ILE A 54 -7.49 1.32 15.33
C ILE A 54 -7.68 1.35 16.84
N LEU A 55 -7.19 2.40 17.51
CA LEU A 55 -7.25 2.54 18.96
C LEU A 55 -8.60 3.11 19.46
N HIS A 56 -9.49 3.51 18.55
CA HIS A 56 -10.80 4.01 18.95
C HIS A 56 -11.59 2.93 19.71
N PHE A 57 -11.95 3.26 20.95
CA PHE A 57 -12.80 2.37 21.77
C PHE A 57 -14.27 2.59 21.39
N ARG A 58 -14.97 1.54 21.03
CA ARG A 58 -16.39 1.56 20.65
C ARG A 58 -17.23 1.00 21.80
N PRO A 59 -17.92 1.84 22.59
CA PRO A 59 -18.81 1.37 23.67
C PRO A 59 -19.85 0.38 23.13
N GLY A 60 -20.10 -0.69 23.88
CA GLY A 60 -21.03 -1.75 23.47
C GLY A 60 -20.48 -2.79 22.47
N VAL A 61 -19.32 -2.52 21.88
CA VAL A 61 -18.64 -3.46 20.95
C VAL A 61 -17.30 -3.91 21.53
N ASP A 62 -16.49 -2.97 21.98
CA ASP A 62 -15.16 -3.27 22.49
C ASP A 62 -15.20 -3.59 23.99
N THR A 63 -14.53 -4.67 24.36
CA THR A 63 -14.23 -5.06 25.73
C THR A 63 -12.77 -4.75 26.07
N LEU A 64 -12.37 -4.87 27.31
CA LEU A 64 -10.98 -4.71 27.71
C LEU A 64 -10.05 -5.72 26.97
N SER A 65 -10.53 -6.95 26.79
CA SER A 65 -9.75 -7.99 26.09
C SER A 65 -9.58 -7.66 24.61
N THR A 66 -10.62 -7.19 23.91
CA THR A 66 -10.51 -6.76 22.50
C THR A 66 -9.60 -5.55 22.35
N TYR A 67 -9.58 -4.64 23.32
CA TYR A 67 -8.67 -3.50 23.31
C TYR A 67 -7.20 -3.91 23.48
N VAL A 68 -6.93 -4.83 24.39
CA VAL A 68 -5.58 -5.42 24.55
C VAL A 68 -5.14 -6.10 23.24
N GLU A 69 -6.05 -6.79 22.55
CA GLU A 69 -5.76 -7.41 21.26
C GLU A 69 -5.43 -6.39 20.18
N LYS A 70 -6.12 -5.26 20.11
CA LYS A 70 -5.76 -4.15 19.21
C LYS A 70 -4.32 -3.67 19.44
N ILE A 71 -3.91 -3.53 20.70
CA ILE A 71 -2.52 -3.16 21.05
C ILE A 71 -1.52 -4.24 20.61
N ARG A 72 -1.86 -5.52 20.83
CA ARG A 72 -1.03 -6.65 20.39
C ARG A 72 -0.86 -6.64 18.88
N GLN A 73 -1.95 -6.45 18.11
CA GLN A 73 -1.90 -6.32 16.66
C GLN A 73 -0.98 -5.19 16.21
N LEU A 74 -1.07 -4.00 16.79
CA LEU A 74 -0.18 -2.87 16.46
C LEU A 74 1.29 -3.20 16.69
N ARG A 75 1.62 -3.90 17.79
CA ARG A 75 2.99 -4.36 18.07
C ARG A 75 3.46 -5.37 17.03
N THR A 76 2.58 -6.31 16.66
CA THR A 76 2.85 -7.32 15.64
C THR A 76 3.13 -6.67 14.29
N PHE A 77 2.25 -5.76 13.82
CA PHE A 77 2.51 -5.00 12.60
C PHE A 77 3.87 -4.29 12.64
N THR A 78 4.16 -3.61 13.75
CA THR A 78 5.42 -2.87 13.89
C THR A 78 6.65 -3.78 13.84
N LYS A 79 6.57 -4.99 14.42
CA LYS A 79 7.62 -6.00 14.35
C LYS A 79 7.89 -6.41 12.90
N TYR A 80 6.86 -6.82 12.17
CA TYR A 80 7.02 -7.32 10.81
C TYR A 80 7.36 -6.23 9.79
N GLU A 81 6.81 -5.03 9.92
CA GLU A 81 7.19 -3.90 9.09
C GLU A 81 8.68 -3.53 9.24
N ARG A 82 9.25 -3.71 10.43
CA ARG A 82 10.68 -3.45 10.67
C ARG A 82 11.61 -4.50 10.04
N SER A 83 11.11 -5.67 9.69
CA SER A 83 11.90 -6.70 9.01
C SER A 83 12.21 -6.36 7.55
N ILE A 84 11.46 -5.42 6.94
CA ILE A 84 11.71 -4.97 5.57
C ILE A 84 12.64 -3.75 5.62
N PRO A 85 13.78 -3.78 4.91
CA PRO A 85 14.73 -2.68 4.88
C PRO A 85 14.12 -1.37 4.40
N ARG A 86 14.44 -0.29 5.08
CA ARG A 86 13.95 1.06 4.75
C ARG A 86 15.10 2.03 4.55
N THR A 87 14.84 3.10 3.80
CA THR A 87 15.75 4.23 3.73
C THR A 87 15.75 5.02 5.05
N ARG A 88 16.64 5.99 5.19
CA ARG A 88 16.45 7.04 6.19
C ARG A 88 15.08 7.71 6.01
N SER A 89 14.54 8.31 7.06
CA SER A 89 13.29 9.06 6.96
C SER A 89 13.44 10.24 5.99
N VAL A 90 12.43 10.41 5.12
CA VAL A 90 12.35 11.49 4.13
C VAL A 90 10.97 12.12 4.15
N LYS A 91 10.89 13.42 3.84
CA LYS A 91 9.65 14.21 3.86
C LYS A 91 9.35 14.89 2.53
N THR A 92 10.34 15.07 1.68
CA THR A 92 10.27 15.84 0.43
C THR A 92 10.81 15.04 -0.75
N ALA A 93 10.43 15.44 -1.97
CA ALA A 93 11.00 14.89 -3.21
C ALA A 93 12.54 15.08 -3.24
N LYS A 94 13.03 16.26 -2.84
CA LYS A 94 14.46 16.53 -2.77
C LYS A 94 15.20 15.52 -1.90
N GLU A 95 14.67 15.19 -0.72
CA GLU A 95 15.29 14.22 0.17
C GLU A 95 15.26 12.79 -0.42
N ILE A 96 14.27 12.45 -1.26
CA ILE A 96 14.25 11.19 -2.02
C ILE A 96 15.33 11.20 -3.11
N ILE A 97 15.50 12.30 -3.84
CA ILE A 97 16.56 12.45 -4.83
C ILE A 97 17.94 12.29 -4.18
N ASP A 98 18.14 12.85 -2.98
CA ASP A 98 19.37 12.73 -2.20
C ASP A 98 19.69 11.29 -1.73
N LEU A 99 18.73 10.35 -1.84
CA LEU A 99 18.97 8.91 -1.63
C LEU A 99 19.76 8.29 -2.78
N LYS A 100 19.84 8.98 -3.95
CA LYS A 100 20.53 8.54 -5.17
C LYS A 100 20.11 7.13 -5.59
N LEU A 101 18.82 6.90 -5.70
CA LEU A 101 18.22 5.64 -6.17
C LEU A 101 18.34 5.55 -7.69
N ASP A 102 18.63 4.35 -8.20
CA ASP A 102 18.69 4.09 -9.64
C ASP A 102 17.29 3.87 -10.24
N LEU A 103 16.34 3.44 -9.40
CA LEU A 103 14.94 3.23 -9.78
C LEU A 103 14.03 3.51 -8.57
N ILE A 104 12.93 4.22 -8.81
CA ILE A 104 11.84 4.41 -7.86
C ILE A 104 10.62 3.67 -8.38
N VAL A 105 10.00 2.83 -7.54
CA VAL A 105 8.75 2.12 -7.81
C VAL A 105 7.66 2.72 -6.95
N LEU A 106 6.67 3.35 -7.57
CA LEU A 106 5.48 3.88 -6.91
C LEU A 106 4.41 2.79 -6.87
N GLY A 107 3.93 2.46 -5.72
CA GLY A 107 2.90 1.44 -5.55
C GLY A 107 3.38 0.19 -4.80
N SER A 108 2.56 -0.80 -4.73
CA SER A 108 1.12 -0.85 -5.07
C SER A 108 0.26 -0.05 -4.06
N ASP A 109 -0.92 -0.59 -3.70
CA ASP A 109 -1.88 -0.01 -2.76
C ASP A 109 -2.69 1.18 -3.35
N GLU A 110 -3.63 1.72 -2.58
CA GLU A 110 -4.43 2.91 -2.92
C GLU A 110 -3.63 4.21 -2.75
N ILE A 111 -2.39 4.23 -3.23
CA ILE A 111 -1.54 5.42 -3.09
C ILE A 111 -2.01 6.59 -3.95
N TRP A 112 -2.84 6.32 -4.96
CA TRP A 112 -3.40 7.31 -5.88
C TRP A 112 -4.81 7.78 -5.49
N ASN A 113 -5.29 7.45 -4.30
CA ASN A 113 -6.59 7.89 -3.80
C ASN A 113 -6.56 9.39 -3.45
N LEU A 114 -7.08 10.24 -4.39
CA LEU A 114 -7.17 11.70 -4.20
C LEU A 114 -8.14 12.08 -3.08
N CYS A 115 -9.15 11.25 -2.82
CA CYS A 115 -10.16 11.48 -1.78
C CYS A 115 -9.68 11.07 -0.39
N GLY A 116 -8.60 10.30 -0.31
CA GLY A 116 -8.07 9.74 0.92
C GLY A 116 -7.19 10.70 1.71
N SER A 117 -7.13 10.53 3.04
CA SER A 117 -6.20 11.27 3.91
C SER A 117 -4.72 10.96 3.62
N GLY A 118 -4.47 9.92 2.84
CA GLY A 118 -3.14 9.51 2.36
C GLY A 118 -2.67 10.24 1.11
N TYR A 119 -3.51 11.06 0.49
CA TYR A 119 -3.14 11.81 -0.71
C TYR A 119 -1.87 12.65 -0.50
N HIS A 120 -0.99 12.58 -1.47
CA HIS A 120 0.17 13.47 -1.60
C HIS A 120 0.72 13.39 -3.04
N PRO A 121 1.03 14.52 -3.71
CA PRO A 121 1.48 14.56 -5.11
C PRO A 121 2.72 13.71 -5.38
N LEU A 122 3.62 13.62 -4.43
CA LEU A 122 4.83 12.78 -4.51
C LEU A 122 4.55 11.32 -4.90
N LYS A 123 3.38 10.78 -4.54
CA LYS A 123 2.99 9.41 -4.87
C LYS A 123 2.59 9.22 -6.32
N PHE A 124 2.39 10.32 -7.03
CA PHE A 124 2.17 10.37 -8.47
C PHE A 124 3.43 10.68 -9.27
N GLY A 125 4.57 10.83 -8.58
CA GLY A 125 5.86 11.17 -9.19
C GLY A 125 6.21 12.65 -9.22
N THR A 126 5.33 13.51 -8.69
CA THR A 126 5.56 14.97 -8.63
C THR A 126 6.83 15.30 -7.84
N GLY A 127 7.70 16.09 -8.44
CA GLY A 127 9.01 16.43 -7.88
C GLY A 127 10.09 15.37 -8.12
N LEU A 128 9.78 14.27 -8.85
CA LEU A 128 10.72 13.20 -9.20
C LEU A 128 10.97 13.12 -10.71
N GLU A 129 10.67 14.18 -11.47
CA GLU A 129 10.66 14.21 -12.94
C GLU A 129 12.02 13.84 -13.56
N ASN A 130 13.12 14.08 -12.83
CA ASN A 130 14.49 13.75 -13.26
C ASN A 130 14.99 12.41 -12.67
N GLN A 131 14.09 11.62 -12.07
CA GLN A 131 14.41 10.32 -11.49
C GLN A 131 13.74 9.22 -12.33
N ARG A 132 14.48 8.14 -12.59
CA ARG A 132 13.87 6.96 -13.20
C ARG A 132 12.80 6.41 -12.27
N THR A 133 11.54 6.58 -12.68
CA THR A 133 10.37 6.29 -11.82
C THR A 133 9.31 5.54 -12.61
N ILE A 134 8.84 4.44 -12.04
CA ILE A 134 7.72 3.65 -12.60
C ILE A 134 6.60 3.55 -11.58
N ALA A 135 5.36 3.38 -12.06
CA ALA A 135 4.22 3.02 -11.23
C ALA A 135 3.85 1.55 -11.45
N TYR A 136 3.89 0.77 -10.37
CA TYR A 136 3.49 -0.64 -10.42
C TYR A 136 2.21 -0.88 -9.61
N ALA A 137 1.12 -1.16 -10.34
CA ALA A 137 -0.18 -1.56 -9.81
C ALA A 137 -0.76 -0.69 -8.67
N PRO A 138 -0.57 0.66 -8.65
CA PRO A 138 -1.31 1.49 -7.72
C PRO A 138 -2.81 1.50 -8.04
N SER A 139 -3.62 1.85 -7.04
CA SER A 139 -5.07 2.03 -7.17
C SER A 139 -5.47 3.45 -6.79
N VAL A 140 -6.49 3.96 -7.48
CA VAL A 140 -7.12 5.25 -7.18
C VAL A 140 -8.19 5.14 -6.08
N GLY A 141 -8.56 3.92 -5.69
CA GLY A 141 -9.54 3.68 -4.63
C GLY A 141 -10.90 4.32 -4.93
N ALA A 142 -11.30 5.27 -4.11
CA ALA A 142 -12.62 5.93 -4.20
C ALA A 142 -12.70 7.10 -5.21
N VAL A 143 -11.70 7.30 -6.06
CA VAL A 143 -11.71 8.35 -7.10
C VAL A 143 -12.70 7.97 -8.20
N THR A 144 -13.57 8.90 -8.56
CA THR A 144 -14.56 8.76 -9.64
C THR A 144 -14.18 9.57 -10.87
N GLU A 145 -14.92 9.42 -11.95
CA GLU A 145 -14.73 10.22 -13.17
C GLU A 145 -14.96 11.73 -12.94
N GLU A 146 -15.77 12.10 -11.95
CA GLU A 146 -16.07 13.48 -11.56
C GLU A 146 -15.00 14.11 -10.66
N THR A 147 -14.10 13.30 -10.11
CA THR A 147 -13.05 13.79 -9.22
C THR A 147 -12.05 14.64 -10.01
N ALA A 148 -11.91 15.91 -9.63
CA ALA A 148 -10.94 16.81 -10.25
C ALA A 148 -9.51 16.30 -10.07
N VAL A 149 -8.72 16.35 -11.14
CA VAL A 149 -7.30 15.97 -11.12
C VAL A 149 -6.46 17.22 -10.87
N PRO A 150 -5.69 17.29 -9.77
CA PRO A 150 -4.79 18.41 -9.53
C PRO A 150 -3.68 18.51 -10.58
N GLU A 151 -3.23 19.73 -10.90
CA GLU A 151 -2.18 20.01 -11.89
C GLU A 151 -0.86 19.29 -11.57
N ASP A 152 -0.48 19.23 -10.29
CA ASP A 152 0.71 18.55 -9.84
C ASP A 152 0.65 17.03 -10.04
N VAL A 153 -0.54 16.42 -9.98
CA VAL A 153 -0.75 15.00 -10.30
C VAL A 153 -0.54 14.75 -11.80
N PHE A 154 -1.09 15.62 -12.65
CA PHE A 154 -0.86 15.57 -14.09
C PHE A 154 0.63 15.63 -14.41
N SER A 155 1.35 16.62 -13.85
CA SER A 155 2.78 16.79 -14.04
C SER A 155 3.56 15.53 -13.62
N GLY A 156 3.27 14.98 -12.45
CA GLY A 156 3.93 13.78 -11.96
C GLY A 156 3.73 12.57 -12.87
N LEU A 157 2.48 12.24 -13.20
CA LEU A 157 2.14 11.08 -14.04
C LEU A 157 2.76 11.15 -15.44
N LYS A 158 2.86 12.35 -16.02
CA LYS A 158 3.41 12.55 -17.35
C LYS A 158 4.87 12.11 -17.47
N HIS A 159 5.64 12.24 -16.41
CA HIS A 159 7.08 11.97 -16.39
C HIS A 159 7.44 10.55 -15.95
N LEU A 160 6.48 9.70 -15.55
CA LEU A 160 6.78 8.32 -15.20
C LEU A 160 7.27 7.54 -16.43
N ASP A 161 8.32 6.73 -16.30
CA ASP A 161 8.86 5.92 -17.40
C ASP A 161 7.85 4.85 -17.86
N ARG A 162 7.19 4.20 -16.89
CA ARG A 162 6.13 3.21 -17.12
C ARG A 162 5.01 3.41 -16.12
N ILE A 163 3.79 3.15 -16.57
CA ILE A 163 2.59 3.29 -15.74
C ILE A 163 1.76 2.02 -15.86
N SER A 164 1.43 1.45 -14.71
CA SER A 164 0.43 0.39 -14.61
C SER A 164 -0.57 0.70 -13.50
N GLY A 165 -1.68 -0.02 -13.48
CA GLY A 165 -2.70 0.03 -12.44
C GLY A 165 -3.26 -1.36 -12.16
N ARG A 166 -3.78 -1.62 -10.97
CA ARG A 166 -4.32 -2.94 -10.63
C ARG A 166 -5.80 -3.10 -10.98
N ASP A 167 -6.51 -2.02 -11.20
CA ASP A 167 -7.94 -2.00 -11.48
C ASP A 167 -8.28 -1.09 -12.66
N VAL A 168 -9.45 -1.30 -13.25
CA VAL A 168 -9.91 -0.59 -14.46
C VAL A 168 -10.03 0.90 -14.20
N GLU A 169 -10.48 1.30 -13.01
CA GLU A 169 -10.68 2.70 -12.67
C GLU A 169 -9.34 3.45 -12.61
N SER A 170 -8.27 2.78 -12.15
CA SER A 170 -6.92 3.35 -12.18
C SER A 170 -6.40 3.55 -13.60
N LEU A 171 -6.71 2.65 -14.53
CA LEU A 171 -6.33 2.80 -15.93
C LEU A 171 -7.04 3.98 -16.58
N LYS A 172 -8.36 4.08 -16.42
CA LYS A 172 -9.17 5.20 -16.89
C LYS A 172 -8.70 6.54 -16.29
N PHE A 173 -8.38 6.52 -15.00
CA PHE A 173 -7.85 7.69 -14.33
C PHE A 173 -6.56 8.21 -14.98
N VAL A 174 -5.59 7.34 -15.28
CA VAL A 174 -4.32 7.73 -15.92
C VAL A 174 -4.59 8.32 -17.30
N GLU A 175 -5.43 7.68 -18.10
CA GLU A 175 -5.79 8.19 -19.43
C GLU A 175 -6.44 9.59 -19.36
N ARG A 176 -7.39 9.76 -18.44
CA ARG A 176 -8.04 11.06 -18.20
C ARG A 176 -7.07 12.11 -17.64
N ALA A 177 -6.19 11.71 -16.71
CA ALA A 177 -5.29 12.62 -16.01
C ALA A 177 -4.13 13.13 -16.88
N CYS A 178 -3.57 12.30 -17.76
CA CYS A 178 -2.39 12.70 -18.54
C CYS A 178 -2.35 12.21 -19.98
N GLY A 179 -3.44 11.63 -20.49
CA GLY A 179 -3.55 11.14 -21.88
C GLY A 179 -2.70 9.91 -22.18
N ARG A 180 -2.07 9.28 -21.17
CA ARG A 180 -1.24 8.08 -21.34
C ARG A 180 -2.05 6.82 -21.07
N LYS A 181 -1.72 5.75 -21.78
CA LYS A 181 -2.25 4.41 -21.49
C LYS A 181 -1.43 3.76 -20.38
N ALA A 182 -2.12 3.17 -19.42
CA ALA A 182 -1.52 2.36 -18.37
C ALA A 182 -1.80 0.87 -18.64
N GLU A 183 -0.86 0.00 -18.22
CA GLU A 183 -1.00 -1.44 -18.32
C GLU A 183 -1.71 -2.01 -17.09
N LYS A 184 -2.60 -2.99 -17.26
CA LYS A 184 -3.20 -3.69 -16.13
C LYS A 184 -2.22 -4.70 -15.56
N MET A 185 -1.91 -4.58 -14.27
CA MET A 185 -1.01 -5.49 -13.58
C MET A 185 -1.68 -6.10 -12.34
N LEU A 186 -1.22 -7.28 -11.95
CA LEU A 186 -1.65 -7.91 -10.72
C LEU A 186 -1.08 -7.18 -9.50
N ASP A 187 -1.83 -7.22 -8.40
CA ASP A 187 -1.29 -6.79 -7.11
C ASP A 187 -0.03 -7.60 -6.75
N PRO A 188 1.00 -7.00 -6.16
CA PRO A 188 2.24 -7.70 -5.81
C PRO A 188 2.06 -8.92 -4.91
N THR A 189 0.96 -9.04 -4.20
CA THR A 189 0.63 -10.24 -3.40
C THR A 189 0.51 -11.51 -4.25
N PHE A 190 0.22 -11.38 -5.55
CA PHE A 190 0.18 -12.51 -6.49
C PHE A 190 1.54 -12.86 -7.11
N LEU A 191 2.57 -12.02 -6.89
CA LEU A 191 3.90 -12.23 -7.47
C LEU A 191 4.84 -12.98 -6.54
N TYR A 192 4.51 -13.07 -5.26
CA TYR A 192 5.32 -13.69 -4.23
C TYR A 192 4.57 -14.83 -3.55
N ASN A 193 5.24 -15.98 -3.46
CA ASN A 193 4.74 -17.11 -2.69
C ASN A 193 5.18 -16.96 -1.23
N PHE A 194 4.23 -16.87 -0.32
CA PHE A 194 4.46 -16.69 1.11
C PHE A 194 4.79 -17.98 1.87
N ASP A 195 4.95 -19.14 1.19
CA ASP A 195 5.21 -20.43 1.84
C ASP A 195 6.45 -20.40 2.73
N MET A 196 7.54 -19.80 2.26
CA MET A 196 8.76 -19.65 3.06
C MET A 196 8.55 -18.82 4.34
N ASP A 197 7.65 -17.84 4.29
CA ASP A 197 7.30 -17.06 5.48
C ASP A 197 6.46 -17.89 6.46
N ILE A 198 5.55 -18.70 5.95
CA ILE A 198 4.70 -19.61 6.73
C ILE A 198 5.59 -20.64 7.45
N GLU A 199 6.55 -21.21 6.76
CA GLU A 199 7.52 -22.16 7.31
C GLU A 199 8.42 -21.51 8.38
N ARG A 200 9.01 -20.35 8.07
CA ARG A 200 9.88 -19.62 8.99
C ARG A 200 9.18 -19.23 10.29
N GLU A 201 7.93 -18.79 10.22
CA GLU A 201 7.12 -18.42 11.37
C GLU A 201 6.47 -19.64 12.04
N ASN A 202 6.72 -20.88 11.52
CA ASN A 202 6.17 -22.14 12.03
C ASN A 202 4.64 -22.08 12.17
N ILE A 203 3.97 -21.52 11.16
CA ILE A 203 2.51 -21.38 11.14
C ILE A 203 1.91 -22.73 10.79
N LYS A 204 1.30 -23.38 11.79
CA LYS A 204 0.64 -24.68 11.60
C LYS A 204 -0.77 -24.50 11.01
N PRO A 205 -1.18 -25.39 10.10
CA PRO A 205 -2.55 -25.40 9.62
C PRO A 205 -3.51 -25.68 10.79
N LYS A 206 -4.73 -25.13 10.70
CA LYS A 206 -5.77 -25.42 11.67
C LYS A 206 -6.14 -26.91 11.62
N PRO A 207 -6.40 -27.58 12.76
CA PRO A 207 -6.74 -29.00 12.80
C PRO A 207 -8.16 -29.32 12.31
N TYR A 208 -8.88 -28.34 11.82
CA TYR A 208 -10.26 -28.43 11.34
C TYR A 208 -10.45 -27.65 10.03
N ARG A 209 -11.45 -28.05 9.25
CA ARG A 209 -11.85 -27.33 8.05
C ARG A 209 -12.60 -26.05 8.45
N TYR A 210 -12.31 -24.95 7.77
CA TYR A 210 -13.01 -23.66 7.99
C TYR A 210 -13.13 -22.89 6.68
N ILE A 211 -14.10 -21.98 6.67
CA ILE A 211 -14.23 -20.97 5.63
C ILE A 211 -13.87 -19.62 6.27
N LEU A 212 -12.89 -18.94 5.71
CA LEU A 212 -12.55 -17.58 6.12
C LEU A 212 -13.31 -16.60 5.22
N ILE A 213 -14.16 -15.78 5.83
CA ILE A 213 -14.81 -14.65 5.14
C ILE A 213 -14.14 -13.38 5.66
N TYR A 214 -13.52 -12.63 4.74
CA TYR A 214 -12.96 -11.31 5.02
C TYR A 214 -13.81 -10.26 4.32
N ASP A 215 -14.63 -9.57 5.09
CA ASP A 215 -15.50 -8.49 4.62
C ASP A 215 -15.07 -7.16 5.24
N LEU A 216 -14.84 -6.16 4.40
CA LEU A 216 -14.49 -4.79 4.82
C LEU A 216 -15.73 -3.94 5.11
N SER A 217 -16.92 -4.41 4.69
CA SER A 217 -18.19 -3.70 4.79
C SER A 217 -19.18 -4.49 5.63
N LEU A 218 -19.20 -4.28 6.93
CA LEU A 218 -20.22 -4.86 7.83
C LEU A 218 -21.63 -4.28 7.58
N ILE A 219 -21.79 -3.31 6.71
CA ILE A 219 -23.07 -2.62 6.42
C ILE A 219 -24.06 -3.52 5.68
N HIS A 220 -23.58 -4.60 5.05
CA HIS A 220 -24.39 -5.51 4.22
C HIS A 220 -24.59 -6.91 4.81
N ILE A 221 -24.18 -7.15 6.04
CA ILE A 221 -24.56 -8.38 6.73
C ILE A 221 -26.01 -8.19 7.19
N SER A 222 -26.97 -8.54 6.32
CA SER A 222 -28.34 -8.75 6.74
C SER A 222 -28.35 -9.89 7.75
N GLU A 223 -28.90 -9.66 8.95
CA GLU A 223 -29.12 -10.73 9.91
C GLU A 223 -29.85 -11.90 9.23
N PRO A 224 -29.42 -13.15 9.46
CA PRO A 224 -30.14 -14.28 8.94
C PRO A 224 -31.56 -14.21 9.52
N THR A 225 -32.55 -13.98 8.68
CA THR A 225 -33.96 -14.03 9.04
C THR A 225 -34.21 -15.42 9.61
N ARG A 226 -34.38 -15.54 10.93
CA ARG A 226 -34.90 -16.74 11.55
C ARG A 226 -36.30 -16.94 10.97
N ARG A 227 -36.44 -17.84 10.03
CA ARG A 227 -37.74 -18.38 9.69
C ARG A 227 -38.21 -19.22 10.90
N SER A 228 -39.22 -18.70 11.59
CA SER A 228 -40.04 -19.44 12.56
C SER A 228 -40.77 -20.58 11.88
#